data_1aedaee68f12987a880e606077ea9e36
#
_entry.id   1aedaee68f12987a880e606077ea9e36
#
_cell.length_a   1.000
_cell.length_b   1.000
_cell.length_c   1.000
_cell.angle_alpha   90.00
_cell.angle_beta   90.00
_cell.angle_gamma   90.00
#
_symmetry.space_group_name_H-M   'P 1'
#
loop_
_entity.id
_entity.type
_entity.pdbx_description
1 polymer ?
#
loop_
_entity_poly.entity_id
_entity_poly.type
_entity_poly.pdbx_seq_one_letter_code
_entity_poly.pdbx_strand_id
1 'polypeptide(L)'
;MPAFIVTYDLRQHGQNYDCITKRLESYPTHWHMQQSVWIINTEKSAKEIRDHLTACLDANDKLFVGRLSGQAAWKGYEDSASQWLMSTL
;
A
#
# COMPACT_ATOMS: atom_id res chain seq x y z
N MET A 1 2.92 11.80 9.61
CA MET A 1 2.67 11.55 8.18
C MET A 1 1.38 10.78 8.01
N PRO A 2 0.55 11.14 7.04
CA PRO A 2 -0.67 10.39 6.79
C PRO A 2 -0.40 8.95 6.40
N ALA A 3 -1.36 8.09 6.68
CA ALA A 3 -1.32 6.69 6.30
C ALA A 3 -2.26 6.46 5.12
N PHE A 4 -1.81 5.63 4.19
CA PHE A 4 -2.60 5.27 3.01
C PHE A 4 -2.64 3.77 2.86
N ILE A 5 -3.80 3.26 2.44
CA ILE A 5 -3.90 1.89 2.00
C ILE A 5 -3.71 1.86 0.49
N VAL A 6 -2.91 0.89 0.04
CA VAL A 6 -2.65 0.66 -1.38
C VAL A 6 -3.04 -0.77 -1.68
N THR A 7 -3.93 -0.95 -2.62
CA THR A 7 -4.33 -2.29 -3.07
C THR A 7 -4.33 -2.34 -4.58
N TYR A 8 -3.93 -3.47 -5.12
CA TYR A 8 -3.82 -3.63 -6.56
C TYR A 8 -4.17 -5.04 -6.99
N ASP A 9 -4.52 -5.15 -8.26
CA ASP A 9 -4.83 -6.42 -8.88
C ASP A 9 -4.10 -6.45 -10.22
N LEU A 10 -3.04 -7.25 -10.30
CA LEU A 10 -2.25 -7.41 -11.52
C LEU A 10 -2.85 -8.58 -12.32
N ARG A 11 -3.44 -8.23 -13.45
CA ARG A 11 -4.26 -9.15 -14.21
C ARG A 11 -3.47 -10.19 -14.99
N GLN A 12 -2.24 -9.86 -15.36
CA GLN A 12 -1.45 -10.73 -16.20
C GLN A 12 -0.58 -11.65 -15.37
N HIS A 13 -0.69 -12.95 -15.64
CA HIS A 13 0.13 -13.95 -14.97
C HIS A 13 1.61 -13.69 -15.28
N GLY A 14 2.44 -13.74 -14.25
CA GLY A 14 3.86 -13.49 -14.41
C GLY A 14 4.23 -12.02 -14.49
N GLN A 15 3.28 -11.14 -14.22
CA GLN A 15 3.53 -9.72 -14.19
C GLN A 15 4.60 -9.38 -13.15
N ASN A 16 5.34 -8.30 -13.41
CA ASN A 16 6.48 -7.90 -12.59
C ASN A 16 6.04 -7.27 -11.28
N TYR A 17 5.80 -8.11 -10.28
CA TYR A 17 5.47 -7.64 -8.92
C TYR A 17 6.66 -6.91 -8.28
N ASP A 18 7.89 -7.17 -8.74
CA ASP A 18 9.08 -6.53 -8.18
C ASP A 18 9.04 -5.02 -8.34
N CYS A 19 8.54 -4.54 -9.46
CA CYS A 19 8.47 -3.10 -9.72
C CYS A 19 7.62 -2.39 -8.66
N ILE A 20 6.40 -2.85 -8.45
CA ILE A 20 5.52 -2.21 -7.49
C ILE A 20 5.98 -2.41 -6.06
N THR A 21 6.53 -3.59 -5.75
CA THR A 21 7.06 -3.89 -4.42
C THR A 21 8.19 -2.93 -4.08
N LYS A 22 9.15 -2.76 -4.98
CA LYS A 22 10.28 -1.87 -4.73
C LYS A 22 9.85 -0.42 -4.56
N ARG A 23 8.86 0.02 -5.33
CA ARG A 23 8.36 1.39 -5.18
C ARG A 23 7.64 1.59 -3.87
N LEU A 24 6.85 0.60 -3.43
CA LEU A 24 6.18 0.67 -2.14
C LEU A 24 7.17 0.65 -0.98
N GLU A 25 8.23 -0.12 -1.09
CA GLU A 25 9.27 -0.18 -0.07
C GLU A 25 10.08 1.11 0.02
N SER A 26 9.99 1.99 -0.96
CA SER A 26 10.70 3.27 -0.95
C SER A 26 10.02 4.32 -0.07
N TYR A 27 8.80 4.10 0.38
CA TYR A 27 8.11 5.05 1.25
C TYR A 27 8.69 5.01 2.66
N PRO A 28 8.64 6.12 3.40
CA PRO A 28 9.30 6.23 4.71
C PRO A 28 8.96 5.11 5.68
N THR A 29 7.68 4.77 5.79
CA THR A 29 7.27 3.56 6.48
C THR A 29 6.28 2.81 5.61
N HIS A 30 6.38 1.50 5.67
CA HIS A 30 5.55 0.64 4.83
C HIS A 30 5.35 -0.70 5.50
N TRP A 31 4.22 -1.31 5.22
CA TRP A 31 3.92 -2.66 5.70
C TRP A 31 3.16 -3.41 4.61
N HIS A 32 3.73 -4.52 4.18
CA HIS A 32 3.09 -5.41 3.22
C HIS A 32 2.08 -6.27 3.98
N MET A 33 0.89 -5.72 4.13
CA MET A 33 -0.15 -6.24 5.01
C MET A 33 -0.69 -7.58 4.54
N GLN A 34 -1.05 -7.64 3.28
CA GLN A 34 -1.57 -8.83 2.63
C GLN A 34 -1.02 -8.90 1.21
N GLN A 35 -1.31 -9.98 0.52
CA GLN A 35 -0.67 -10.30 -0.76
C GLN A 35 -0.60 -9.11 -1.73
N SER A 36 -1.69 -8.39 -1.91
CA SER A 36 -1.72 -7.22 -2.79
C SER A 36 -2.23 -5.98 -2.06
N VAL A 37 -1.97 -5.92 -0.75
CA VAL A 37 -2.42 -4.82 0.09
C VAL A 37 -1.26 -4.33 0.95
N TRP A 38 -1.02 -3.03 0.91
CA TRP A 38 0.02 -2.37 1.69
C TRP A 38 -0.55 -1.21 2.45
N ILE A 39 0.09 -0.86 3.57
CA ILE A 39 -0.13 0.40 4.25
C ILE A 39 1.20 1.15 4.25
N ILE A 40 1.16 2.40 3.82
CA ILE A 40 2.35 3.25 3.75
C ILE A 40 2.08 4.59 4.43
N ASN A 41 3.14 5.22 4.90
CA ASN A 41 3.08 6.58 5.44
C ASN A 41 3.89 7.50 4.55
N THR A 42 3.31 8.64 4.19
CA THR A 42 3.99 9.61 3.35
C THR A 42 3.26 10.95 3.39
N GLU A 43 3.99 12.02 3.12
CA GLU A 43 3.40 13.35 2.94
C GLU A 43 2.81 13.54 1.55
N LYS A 44 3.02 12.60 0.64
CA LYS A 44 2.48 12.69 -0.71
C LYS A 44 0.97 12.49 -0.70
N SER A 45 0.31 13.03 -1.72
CA SER A 45 -1.13 12.82 -1.88
C SER A 45 -1.42 11.45 -2.48
N ALA A 46 -2.68 11.02 -2.39
CA ALA A 46 -3.11 9.77 -3.01
C ALA A 46 -2.84 9.80 -4.52
N LYS A 47 -3.04 10.95 -5.15
CA LYS A 47 -2.77 11.08 -6.58
C LYS A 47 -1.29 10.89 -6.92
N GLU A 48 -0.42 11.47 -6.11
CA GLU A 48 1.03 11.32 -6.32
C GLU A 48 1.48 9.87 -6.13
N ILE A 49 0.92 9.20 -5.12
CA ILE A 49 1.21 7.79 -4.89
C ILE A 49 0.74 6.96 -6.09
N ARG A 50 -0.49 7.20 -6.54
CA ARG A 50 -1.05 6.51 -7.71
C ARG A 50 -0.15 6.69 -8.93
N ASP A 51 0.26 7.91 -9.19
CA ASP A 51 1.09 8.21 -10.37
C ASP A 51 2.44 7.52 -10.28
N HIS A 52 3.03 7.50 -9.08
CA HIS A 52 4.31 6.82 -8.86
C HIS A 52 4.21 5.32 -9.14
N LEU A 53 3.13 4.69 -8.71
CA LEU A 53 2.96 3.24 -8.85
C LEU A 53 2.44 2.85 -10.24
N THR A 54 1.75 3.74 -10.91
CA THR A 54 1.18 3.47 -12.24
C THR A 54 2.26 3.08 -13.25
N ALA A 55 3.47 3.59 -13.08
CA ALA A 55 4.58 3.24 -13.98
C ALA A 55 4.90 1.74 -13.96
N CYS A 56 4.47 1.02 -12.94
CA CYS A 56 4.68 -0.43 -12.83
C CYS A 56 3.52 -1.24 -13.38
N LEU A 57 2.46 -0.60 -13.88
CA LEU A 57 1.20 -1.27 -14.20
C LEU A 57 0.93 -1.28 -15.70
N ASP A 58 0.19 -2.30 -16.13
CA ASP A 58 -0.36 -2.38 -17.48
C ASP A 58 -1.75 -1.75 -17.52
N ALA A 59 -2.26 -1.55 -18.73
CA ALA A 59 -3.57 -0.94 -18.93
C ALA A 59 -4.71 -1.73 -18.27
N ASN A 60 -4.53 -3.04 -18.09
CA ASN A 60 -5.57 -3.91 -17.51
C ASN A 60 -5.44 -4.10 -16.01
N ASP A 61 -4.40 -3.54 -15.40
CA ASP A 61 -4.21 -3.67 -13.97
C ASP A 61 -5.07 -2.66 -13.22
N LYS A 62 -5.38 -2.99 -11.98
CA LYS A 62 -6.17 -2.11 -11.12
C LYS A 62 -5.34 -1.66 -9.93
N LEU A 63 -5.56 -0.44 -9.50
CA LEU A 63 -4.86 0.15 -8.37
C LEU A 63 -5.81 1.07 -7.63
N PHE A 64 -5.84 0.93 -6.31
CA PHE A 64 -6.58 1.84 -5.45
C PHE A 64 -5.64 2.37 -4.38
N VAL A 65 -5.67 3.67 -4.16
CA VAL A 65 -4.92 4.34 -3.10
C VAL A 65 -5.91 5.20 -2.33
N GLY A 66 -6.02 4.95 -1.02
CA GLY A 66 -6.94 5.70 -0.19
C GLY A 66 -6.28 6.14 1.11
N ARG A 67 -6.58 7.36 1.54
CA ARG A 67 -6.09 7.84 2.83
C ARG A 67 -6.91 7.22 3.96
N LEU A 68 -6.21 6.71 4.97
CA LEU A 68 -6.83 6.22 6.18
C LEU A 68 -7.06 7.39 7.14
N SER A 69 -8.26 7.44 7.74
CA SER A 69 -8.67 8.58 8.54
C SER A 69 -8.73 8.30 10.04
N GLY A 70 -8.01 7.28 10.48
CA GLY A 70 -7.85 7.01 11.91
C GLY A 70 -8.84 6.02 12.49
N GLN A 71 -9.89 5.65 11.77
CA GLN A 71 -10.82 4.62 12.24
C GLN A 71 -10.61 3.35 11.45
N ALA A 72 -10.19 2.29 12.16
CA ALA A 72 -9.95 0.99 11.54
C ALA A 72 -10.08 -0.11 12.59
N ALA A 73 -10.35 -1.31 12.12
CA ALA A 73 -10.40 -2.49 12.98
C ALA A 73 -9.78 -3.64 12.22
N TRP A 74 -9.17 -4.57 12.97
CA TRP A 74 -8.51 -5.71 12.35
C TRP A 74 -8.54 -6.91 13.25
N LYS A 75 -8.24 -8.06 12.65
CA LYS A 75 -8.18 -9.34 13.33
C LYS A 75 -7.17 -10.22 12.61
N GLY A 76 -6.46 -11.05 13.38
CA GLY A 76 -5.61 -12.08 12.79
C GLY A 76 -4.16 -11.69 12.58
N TYR A 77 -3.76 -10.50 13.04
CA TYR A 77 -2.38 -10.04 12.92
C TYR A 77 -1.66 -10.20 14.25
N GLU A 78 -0.34 -10.35 14.17
CA GLU A 78 0.51 -10.47 15.34
C GLU A 78 0.51 -9.19 16.17
N ASP A 79 0.91 -9.31 17.44
CA ASP A 79 0.94 -8.16 18.35
C ASP A 79 1.79 -7.02 17.82
N SER A 80 2.95 -7.34 17.24
CA SER A 80 3.83 -6.30 16.69
C SER A 80 3.16 -5.53 15.57
N ALA A 81 2.43 -6.22 14.69
CA ALA A 81 1.69 -5.58 13.61
C ALA A 81 0.55 -4.73 14.17
N SER A 82 -0.16 -5.23 15.17
CA SER A 82 -1.24 -4.49 15.81
C SER A 82 -0.73 -3.20 16.45
N GLN A 83 0.41 -3.27 17.15
CA GLN A 83 1.00 -2.08 17.77
C GLN A 83 1.42 -1.07 16.72
N TRP A 84 2.01 -1.54 15.63
CA TRP A 84 2.39 -0.67 14.53
C TRP A 84 1.17 0.05 13.94
N LEU A 85 0.08 -0.69 13.73
CA LEU A 85 -1.17 -0.12 13.21
C LEU A 85 -1.72 0.95 14.15
N MET A 86 -1.74 0.67 15.45
CA MET A 86 -2.25 1.61 16.42
C MET A 86 -1.45 2.91 16.45
N SER A 87 -0.14 2.82 16.28
CA SER A 87 0.72 4.01 16.28
C SER A 87 0.70 4.74 14.94
N THR A 88 0.32 4.07 13.87
CA THR A 88 0.37 4.61 12.51
C THR A 88 -0.93 5.30 12.11
N LEU A 89 -2.05 4.76 12.55
CA LEU A 89 -3.38 5.24 12.14
C LEU A 89 -3.91 6.40 13.00
#